data_e340047d85203cdd3d04dd20a1da84d0
#
_entry.id   e340047d85203cdd3d04dd20a1da84d0
#
_cell.length_a   1.000
_cell.length_b   1.000
_cell.length_c   1.000
_cell.angle_alpha   90.00
_cell.angle_beta   90.00
_cell.angle_gamma   90.00
#
_symmetry.space_group_name_H-M   'P 1'
#
loop_
_entity.id
_entity.type
_entity.pdbx_description
1 polymer ?
#
loop_
_entity_poly.entity_id
_entity_poly.type
_entity_poly.pdbx_seq_one_letter_code
_entity_poly.pdbx_strand_id
1 'polypeptide(L)'
;MLTGARQIGKTYLIRECLKESGFPYVEINFIEQPQLVDVFSKAKDAKELLMRLSLTANGKLKKGKTIIFLDEVQEFKDIVTRVKFLVEEGSFRYIMSGSLLGVELNDLRSAPVGYMEIYDMYPMGFKEFALAVGINKEIFEMLEEKFKNKAVVDEYVHSKLLEVFYLYLIVGGMPEAVDVYLRTNDLEKVAQVHEKIIRLYKQDFSKYEIRYKLKLREIYDAMPGQLDQKNKRFQLNSIGKGMSYDRVENDFLWLKDAGVVIPVYNVAEPKLPLVISENRNLFKLFFSDVGLLTSRYSNQVKLAILNQDKSINNGALFENVVAQELLLHGHKEYYFNSKKQGELDFVIELNGKVTPLEIKSGKDYKRHSALNNILQNQDYQIDEALIFSEGNVEINGKRVYLPIYMIIFLEEAKLENTVYKLDLSGLKNI
;
A
#
# COMPACT_ATOMS: atom_id res chain seq x y z
N MET A 1 13.87 -3.99 9.12
CA MET A 1 13.69 -4.75 7.88
C MET A 1 12.72 -4.01 6.99
N LEU A 2 13.02 -3.85 5.69
CA LEU A 2 12.15 -3.20 4.71
C LEU A 2 11.52 -4.26 3.81
N THR A 3 10.18 -4.33 3.79
CA THR A 3 9.38 -5.27 3.01
C THR A 3 8.56 -4.56 1.93
N GLY A 4 7.85 -5.30 1.11
CA GLY A 4 6.97 -4.77 0.06
C GLY A 4 7.22 -5.41 -1.31
N ALA A 5 6.37 -5.07 -2.29
CA ALA A 5 6.40 -5.66 -3.62
C ALA A 5 7.76 -5.53 -4.34
N ARG A 6 7.95 -6.32 -5.40
CA ARG A 6 9.10 -6.13 -6.28
C ARG A 6 9.03 -4.80 -7.02
N GLN A 7 10.21 -4.24 -7.35
CA GLN A 7 10.37 -3.04 -8.18
C GLN A 7 9.85 -1.74 -7.57
N ILE A 8 9.61 -1.70 -6.24
CA ILE A 8 9.19 -0.48 -5.52
C ILE A 8 10.38 0.33 -4.96
N GLY A 9 11.64 -0.05 -5.28
CA GLY A 9 12.82 0.75 -4.95
C GLY A 9 13.47 0.49 -3.59
N LYS A 10 13.16 -0.61 -2.88
CA LYS A 10 13.69 -0.93 -1.54
C LYS A 10 15.22 -0.80 -1.43
N THR A 11 15.94 -1.53 -2.24
CA THR A 11 17.41 -1.52 -2.28
C THR A 11 17.97 -0.14 -2.59
N TYR A 12 17.33 0.58 -3.53
CA TYR A 12 17.72 1.94 -3.88
C TYR A 12 17.58 2.89 -2.68
N LEU A 13 16.42 2.88 -2.02
CA LEU A 13 16.14 3.73 -0.85
C LEU A 13 17.15 3.46 0.28
N ILE A 14 17.40 2.18 0.59
CA ILE A 14 18.37 1.81 1.64
C ILE A 14 19.76 2.31 1.29
N ARG A 15 20.20 2.14 0.05
CA ARG A 15 21.53 2.62 -0.41
C ARG A 15 21.66 4.14 -0.29
N GLU A 16 20.64 4.90 -0.68
CA GLU A 16 20.63 6.37 -0.53
C GLU A 16 20.64 6.78 0.94
N CYS A 17 19.80 6.20 1.79
CA CYS A 17 19.81 6.47 3.23
C CYS A 17 21.18 6.13 3.88
N LEU A 18 21.81 5.04 3.46
CA LEU A 18 23.13 4.65 3.97
C LEU A 18 24.21 5.64 3.55
N LYS A 19 24.18 6.14 2.30
CA LYS A 19 25.10 7.18 1.82
C LYS A 19 24.92 8.49 2.60
N GLU A 20 23.69 8.96 2.76
CA GLU A 20 23.37 10.18 3.48
C GLU A 20 23.70 10.10 4.97
N SER A 21 23.56 8.92 5.58
CA SER A 21 23.86 8.72 7.01
C SER A 21 25.33 8.93 7.37
N GLY A 22 26.25 8.82 6.39
CA GLY A 22 27.69 8.88 6.60
C GLY A 22 28.29 7.69 7.37
N PHE A 23 27.49 6.69 7.76
CA PHE A 23 28.00 5.50 8.40
C PHE A 23 28.67 4.56 7.36
N PRO A 24 29.82 3.96 7.68
CA PRO A 24 30.38 2.91 6.85
C PRO A 24 29.40 1.72 6.82
N TYR A 25 29.19 1.16 5.64
CA TYR A 25 28.34 -0.02 5.50
C TYR A 25 28.96 -1.09 4.61
N VAL A 26 28.50 -2.30 4.80
CA VAL A 26 28.78 -3.44 3.92
C VAL A 26 27.47 -4.01 3.46
N GLU A 27 27.31 -4.15 2.16
CA GLU A 27 26.14 -4.74 1.51
C GLU A 27 26.47 -6.17 1.08
N ILE A 28 25.52 -7.09 1.38
CA ILE A 28 25.55 -8.48 0.93
C ILE A 28 24.20 -8.75 0.26
N ASN A 29 24.24 -8.98 -1.05
CA ASN A 29 23.07 -9.31 -1.84
C ASN A 29 23.07 -10.81 -2.15
N PHE A 30 22.06 -11.55 -1.69
CA PHE A 30 22.03 -13.01 -1.82
C PHE A 30 21.65 -13.50 -3.24
N ILE A 31 21.09 -12.63 -4.10
CA ILE A 31 20.91 -12.93 -5.53
C ILE A 31 22.25 -12.79 -6.28
N GLU A 32 22.98 -11.70 -6.02
CA GLU A 32 24.28 -11.44 -6.68
C GLU A 32 25.40 -12.38 -6.19
N GLN A 33 25.28 -12.81 -4.94
CA GLN A 33 26.29 -13.62 -4.24
C GLN A 33 25.70 -14.92 -3.67
N PRO A 34 25.09 -15.79 -4.49
CA PRO A 34 24.37 -16.97 -4.00
C PRO A 34 25.27 -17.96 -3.25
N GLN A 35 26.59 -17.98 -3.54
CA GLN A 35 27.56 -18.80 -2.81
C GLN A 35 27.66 -18.46 -1.33
N LEU A 36 27.28 -17.24 -0.91
CA LEU A 36 27.33 -16.83 0.48
C LEU A 36 26.23 -17.49 1.32
N VAL A 37 25.14 -17.93 0.71
CA VAL A 37 24.11 -18.72 1.38
C VAL A 37 24.71 -19.99 1.96
N ASP A 38 25.50 -20.74 1.17
CA ASP A 38 26.19 -21.95 1.64
C ASP A 38 27.25 -21.65 2.69
N VAL A 39 27.95 -20.53 2.55
CA VAL A 39 28.96 -20.10 3.52
C VAL A 39 28.34 -19.78 4.86
N PHE A 40 27.23 -19.03 4.88
CA PHE A 40 26.61 -18.57 6.12
C PHE A 40 25.71 -19.64 6.76
N SER A 41 25.07 -20.51 5.98
CA SER A 41 24.25 -21.60 6.51
C SER A 41 25.04 -22.58 7.38
N LYS A 42 26.31 -22.79 7.06
CA LYS A 42 27.23 -23.68 7.81
C LYS A 42 27.74 -23.10 9.13
N ALA A 43 27.48 -21.82 9.43
CA ALA A 43 27.85 -21.24 10.73
C ALA A 43 27.01 -21.86 11.86
N LYS A 44 27.66 -22.31 12.90
CA LYS A 44 27.02 -22.98 14.05
C LYS A 44 26.41 -22.01 15.05
N ASP A 45 27.00 -20.83 15.18
CA ASP A 45 26.58 -19.79 16.11
C ASP A 45 26.80 -18.37 15.55
N ALA A 46 26.41 -17.34 16.31
CA ALA A 46 26.55 -15.94 15.91
C ALA A 46 28.02 -15.53 15.73
N LYS A 47 28.94 -16.04 16.54
CA LYS A 47 30.37 -15.69 16.44
C LYS A 47 30.98 -16.22 15.16
N GLU A 48 30.67 -17.47 14.80
CA GLU A 48 31.12 -18.06 13.55
C GLU A 48 30.50 -17.34 12.34
N LEU A 49 29.21 -16.97 12.42
CA LEU A 49 28.54 -16.21 11.37
C LEU A 49 29.20 -14.82 11.21
N LEU A 50 29.48 -14.09 12.29
CA LEU A 50 30.17 -12.81 12.24
C LEU A 50 31.60 -12.94 11.71
N MET A 51 32.32 -13.99 12.06
CA MET A 51 33.65 -14.25 11.49
C MET A 51 33.57 -14.42 9.96
N ARG A 52 32.61 -15.20 9.48
CA ARG A 52 32.40 -15.42 8.04
C ARG A 52 31.99 -14.11 7.33
N LEU A 53 31.09 -13.31 7.92
CA LEU A 53 30.73 -11.98 7.46
C LEU A 53 31.94 -11.05 7.38
N SER A 54 32.83 -11.07 8.39
CA SER A 54 34.04 -10.26 8.41
C SER A 54 35.04 -10.64 7.32
N LEU A 55 35.19 -11.94 7.05
CA LEU A 55 36.02 -12.43 5.95
C LEU A 55 35.46 -12.00 4.58
N THR A 56 34.14 -12.12 4.41
CA THR A 56 33.46 -11.68 3.16
C THR A 56 33.61 -10.18 2.94
N ALA A 57 33.56 -9.38 4.01
CA ALA A 57 33.71 -7.93 3.97
C ALA A 57 35.14 -7.43 3.81
N ASN A 58 36.12 -8.33 3.64
CA ASN A 58 37.54 -7.98 3.44
C ASN A 58 38.08 -6.98 4.50
N GLY A 59 37.73 -7.20 5.77
CA GLY A 59 38.18 -6.36 6.89
C GLY A 59 37.55 -4.98 7.00
N LYS A 60 36.50 -4.69 6.24
CA LYS A 60 35.77 -3.41 6.30
C LYS A 60 34.87 -3.25 7.53
N LEU A 61 34.63 -4.31 8.28
CA LEU A 61 33.77 -4.27 9.47
C LEU A 61 34.49 -3.64 10.66
N LYS A 62 33.91 -2.54 11.19
CA LYS A 62 34.36 -1.86 12.41
C LYS A 62 33.24 -1.95 13.46
N LYS A 63 33.52 -2.63 14.59
CA LYS A 63 32.55 -2.79 15.69
C LYS A 63 31.94 -1.45 16.11
N GLY A 64 30.62 -1.43 16.31
CA GLY A 64 29.86 -0.27 16.74
C GLY A 64 29.70 0.85 15.69
N LYS A 65 30.34 0.72 14.52
CA LYS A 65 30.33 1.77 13.48
C LYS A 65 29.73 1.31 12.15
N THR A 66 30.03 0.08 11.72
CA THR A 66 29.60 -0.43 10.42
C THR A 66 28.17 -0.93 10.49
N ILE A 67 27.37 -0.58 9.48
CA ILE A 67 26.04 -1.13 9.24
C ILE A 67 26.19 -2.32 8.27
N ILE A 68 25.55 -3.44 8.57
CA ILE A 68 25.49 -4.60 7.67
C ILE A 68 24.13 -4.58 6.97
N PHE A 69 24.14 -4.38 5.66
CA PHE A 69 22.94 -4.44 4.83
C PHE A 69 22.87 -5.81 4.14
N LEU A 70 21.84 -6.57 4.48
CA LEU A 70 21.51 -7.87 3.91
C LEU A 70 20.35 -7.70 2.94
N ASP A 71 20.62 -7.80 1.66
CA ASP A 71 19.64 -7.60 0.59
C ASP A 71 19.17 -8.93 0.00
N GLU A 72 17.93 -8.98 -0.45
CA GLU A 72 17.26 -10.15 -1.03
C GLU A 72 17.27 -11.36 -0.08
N VAL A 73 16.94 -11.12 1.21
CA VAL A 73 17.04 -12.14 2.26
C VAL A 73 16.07 -13.33 2.08
N GLN A 74 15.08 -13.24 1.19
CA GLN A 74 14.23 -14.38 0.82
C GLN A 74 15.02 -15.53 0.16
N GLU A 75 16.18 -15.24 -0.44
CA GLU A 75 17.08 -16.27 -0.97
C GLU A 75 17.84 -17.01 0.14
N PHE A 76 17.84 -16.46 1.38
CA PHE A 76 18.45 -17.09 2.56
C PHE A 76 17.55 -16.88 3.81
N LYS A 77 16.40 -17.55 3.87
CA LYS A 77 15.39 -17.41 4.93
C LYS A 77 15.96 -17.60 6.35
N ASP A 78 16.89 -18.55 6.53
CA ASP A 78 17.50 -18.82 7.83
C ASP A 78 18.20 -17.59 8.45
N ILE A 79 18.67 -16.63 7.64
CA ILE A 79 19.34 -15.44 8.15
C ILE A 79 18.39 -14.59 9.00
N VAL A 80 17.12 -14.54 8.65
CA VAL A 80 16.11 -13.76 9.38
C VAL A 80 15.94 -14.31 10.80
N THR A 81 15.94 -15.64 10.96
CA THR A 81 15.90 -16.28 12.29
C THR A 81 17.19 -16.04 13.07
N ARG A 82 18.35 -16.05 12.39
CA ARG A 82 19.67 -15.89 13.00
C ARG A 82 19.98 -14.45 13.41
N VAL A 83 19.31 -13.47 12.81
CA VAL A 83 19.50 -12.05 13.11
C VAL A 83 19.31 -11.74 14.60
N LYS A 84 18.41 -12.43 15.30
CA LYS A 84 18.26 -12.31 16.75
C LYS A 84 19.60 -12.44 17.47
N PHE A 85 20.35 -13.50 17.20
CA PHE A 85 21.63 -13.76 17.87
C PHE A 85 22.72 -12.77 17.45
N LEU A 86 22.63 -12.23 16.22
CA LEU A 86 23.52 -11.19 15.75
C LEU A 86 23.26 -9.85 16.45
N VAL A 87 22.00 -9.53 16.71
CA VAL A 87 21.59 -8.32 17.46
C VAL A 87 21.97 -8.45 18.95
N GLU A 88 21.77 -9.63 19.57
CA GLU A 88 22.16 -9.91 20.96
C GLU A 88 23.68 -9.80 21.16
N GLU A 89 24.48 -10.18 20.18
CA GLU A 89 25.95 -10.04 20.22
C GLU A 89 26.38 -8.57 20.21
N GLY A 90 25.57 -7.67 19.60
CA GLY A 90 25.67 -6.22 19.77
C GLY A 90 26.81 -5.51 19.02
N SER A 91 27.60 -6.22 18.20
CA SER A 91 28.74 -5.61 17.49
C SER A 91 28.35 -4.70 16.34
N PHE A 92 27.21 -4.94 15.68
CA PHE A 92 26.80 -4.25 14.45
C PHE A 92 25.31 -3.92 14.45
N ARG A 93 24.93 -3.01 13.55
CA ARG A 93 23.54 -2.73 13.20
C ARG A 93 23.23 -3.43 11.88
N TYR A 94 21.99 -3.91 11.75
CA TYR A 94 21.56 -4.67 10.58
C TYR A 94 20.40 -3.99 9.90
N ILE A 95 20.46 -3.88 8.58
CA ILE A 95 19.33 -3.54 7.72
C ILE A 95 19.11 -4.74 6.83
N MET A 96 17.86 -5.10 6.63
CA MET A 96 17.49 -6.21 5.75
C MET A 96 16.43 -5.74 4.76
N SER A 97 16.50 -6.22 3.52
CA SER A 97 15.43 -6.07 2.55
C SER A 97 15.19 -7.36 1.77
N GLY A 98 13.99 -7.47 1.26
CA GLY A 98 13.63 -8.56 0.37
C GLY A 98 12.23 -8.38 -0.20
N SER A 99 12.02 -8.94 -1.36
CA SER A 99 10.71 -9.07 -1.97
C SER A 99 10.01 -10.33 -1.45
N LEU A 100 8.67 -10.34 -1.41
CA LEU A 100 7.89 -11.50 -0.93
C LEU A 100 8.11 -11.88 0.54
N LEU A 101 8.78 -11.03 1.32
CA LEU A 101 9.05 -11.33 2.72
C LEU A 101 7.76 -11.44 3.56
N GLY A 102 6.70 -10.71 3.22
CA GLY A 102 5.40 -10.88 3.86
C GLY A 102 4.90 -12.32 3.78
N VAL A 103 5.06 -12.97 2.62
CA VAL A 103 4.73 -14.38 2.42
C VAL A 103 5.70 -15.31 3.15
N GLU A 104 6.99 -15.05 3.01
CA GLU A 104 8.07 -15.88 3.52
C GLU A 104 8.17 -15.86 5.05
N LEU A 105 7.81 -14.74 5.70
CA LEU A 105 7.79 -14.60 7.17
C LEU A 105 6.73 -15.47 7.82
N ASN A 106 5.62 -15.75 7.13
CA ASN A 106 4.59 -16.68 7.62
C ASN A 106 5.10 -18.13 7.71
N ASP A 107 6.11 -18.49 6.89
CA ASP A 107 6.73 -19.82 6.88
C ASP A 107 7.91 -19.95 7.86
N LEU A 108 8.35 -18.86 8.52
CA LEU A 108 9.47 -18.90 9.43
C LEU A 108 9.10 -19.65 10.73
N ARG A 109 9.94 -20.62 11.11
CA ARG A 109 9.80 -21.38 12.37
C ARG A 109 9.80 -20.50 13.61
N SER A 110 10.40 -19.30 13.55
CA SER A 110 10.46 -18.31 14.63
C SER A 110 10.79 -16.95 14.06
N ALA A 111 9.80 -16.06 13.97
CA ALA A 111 10.06 -14.64 13.73
C ALA A 111 10.78 -14.06 14.95
N PRO A 112 11.86 -13.28 14.79
CA PRO A 112 12.60 -12.67 15.91
C PRO A 112 11.83 -11.46 16.47
N VAL A 113 10.64 -11.69 17.03
CA VAL A 113 9.80 -10.67 17.65
C VAL A 113 10.59 -9.96 18.75
N GLY A 114 10.60 -8.63 18.72
CA GLY A 114 11.35 -7.81 19.70
C GLY A 114 12.81 -7.50 19.32
N TYR A 115 13.36 -8.11 18.29
CA TYR A 115 14.73 -7.86 17.79
C TYR A 115 14.77 -7.16 16.43
N MET A 116 13.62 -6.96 15.81
CA MET A 116 13.50 -6.45 14.45
C MET A 116 12.26 -5.59 14.33
N GLU A 117 12.42 -4.41 13.76
CA GLU A 117 11.33 -3.57 13.29
C GLU A 117 11.10 -3.85 11.80
N ILE A 118 9.84 -3.95 11.41
CA ILE A 118 9.42 -4.21 10.02
C ILE A 118 8.74 -2.96 9.50
N TYR A 119 9.16 -2.50 8.35
CA TYR A 119 8.57 -1.37 7.63
C TYR A 119 8.11 -1.85 6.26
N ASP A 120 6.86 -1.57 5.93
CA ASP A 120 6.31 -1.85 4.62
C ASP A 120 6.54 -0.66 3.69
N MET A 121 7.07 -0.93 2.51
CA MET A 121 7.23 0.05 1.45
C MET A 121 6.18 -0.19 0.36
N TYR A 122 5.57 0.88 -0.09
CA TYR A 122 4.54 0.89 -1.12
C TYR A 122 5.01 1.63 -2.37
N PRO A 123 4.33 1.50 -3.53
CA PRO A 123 4.53 2.41 -4.65
C PRO A 123 4.33 3.87 -4.22
N MET A 124 4.90 4.81 -4.95
CA MET A 124 4.78 6.24 -4.65
C MET A 124 3.32 6.68 -4.65
N GLY A 125 2.89 7.38 -3.60
CA GLY A 125 1.58 8.02 -3.54
C GLY A 125 1.47 9.22 -4.48
N PHE A 126 0.27 9.77 -4.63
CA PHE A 126 0.03 10.92 -5.52
C PHE A 126 0.90 12.13 -5.15
N LYS A 127 1.08 12.42 -3.86
CA LYS A 127 1.93 13.55 -3.41
C LYS A 127 3.39 13.37 -3.86
N GLU A 128 3.96 12.18 -3.68
CA GLU A 128 5.33 11.88 -4.09
C GLU A 128 5.50 11.99 -5.60
N PHE A 129 4.55 11.45 -6.37
CA PHE A 129 4.51 11.58 -7.82
C PHE A 129 4.43 13.04 -8.26
N ALA A 130 3.53 13.82 -7.68
CA ALA A 130 3.33 15.21 -8.04
C ALA A 130 4.57 16.07 -7.74
N LEU A 131 5.25 15.81 -6.61
CA LEU A 131 6.56 16.43 -6.32
C LEU A 131 7.61 16.03 -7.36
N ALA A 132 7.65 14.77 -7.77
CA ALA A 132 8.61 14.29 -8.76
C ALA A 132 8.39 14.93 -10.15
N VAL A 133 7.15 15.19 -10.57
CA VAL A 133 6.87 15.91 -11.82
C VAL A 133 6.99 17.43 -11.72
N GLY A 134 7.39 17.96 -10.55
CA GLY A 134 7.77 19.37 -10.39
C GLY A 134 6.73 20.26 -9.72
N ILE A 135 5.68 19.70 -9.07
CA ILE A 135 4.80 20.51 -8.21
C ILE A 135 5.59 20.92 -6.96
N ASN A 136 5.56 22.19 -6.59
CA ASN A 136 6.27 22.69 -5.44
C ASN A 136 5.65 22.22 -4.11
N LYS A 137 6.50 22.04 -3.10
CA LYS A 137 6.08 21.61 -1.77
C LYS A 137 5.10 22.58 -1.09
N GLU A 138 5.26 23.86 -1.33
CA GLU A 138 4.39 24.94 -0.81
C GLU A 138 2.94 24.80 -1.28
N ILE A 139 2.72 24.22 -2.46
CA ILE A 139 1.35 23.92 -2.96
C ILE A 139 0.69 22.89 -2.02
N PHE A 140 1.42 21.86 -1.61
CA PHE A 140 0.88 20.85 -0.68
C PHE A 140 0.65 21.39 0.72
N GLU A 141 1.49 22.30 1.21
CA GLU A 141 1.29 22.99 2.49
C GLU A 141 0.02 23.85 2.46
N MET A 142 -0.20 24.59 1.39
CA MET A 142 -1.43 25.36 1.15
C MET A 142 -2.66 24.44 1.02
N LEU A 143 -2.56 23.31 0.30
CA LEU A 143 -3.65 22.35 0.15
C LEU A 143 -4.02 21.70 1.49
N GLU A 144 -3.04 21.38 2.32
CA GLU A 144 -3.27 20.82 3.66
C GLU A 144 -4.03 21.81 4.55
N GLU A 145 -3.68 23.09 4.50
CA GLU A 145 -4.44 24.15 5.17
C GLU A 145 -5.89 24.24 4.64
N LYS A 146 -6.06 24.21 3.30
CA LYS A 146 -7.38 24.21 2.68
C LYS A 146 -8.21 22.98 3.09
N PHE A 147 -7.61 21.80 3.14
CA PHE A 147 -8.26 20.57 3.59
C PHE A 147 -8.73 20.69 5.04
N LYS A 148 -7.86 21.12 5.96
CA LYS A 148 -8.19 21.30 7.40
C LYS A 148 -9.31 22.33 7.61
N ASN A 149 -9.28 23.43 6.87
CA ASN A 149 -10.26 24.51 6.94
C ASN A 149 -11.50 24.29 6.06
N LYS A 150 -11.54 23.18 5.30
CA LYS A 150 -12.61 22.88 4.30
C LYS A 150 -12.85 24.07 3.36
N ALA A 151 -11.78 24.68 2.90
CA ALA A 151 -11.79 25.90 2.10
C ALA A 151 -11.52 25.60 0.61
N VAL A 152 -12.19 26.34 -0.26
CA VAL A 152 -12.08 26.22 -1.72
C VAL A 152 -10.64 26.44 -2.18
N VAL A 153 -10.17 25.60 -3.10
CA VAL A 153 -8.89 25.75 -3.80
C VAL A 153 -9.06 26.72 -4.96
N ASP A 154 -8.05 27.54 -5.22
CA ASP A 154 -8.03 28.37 -6.42
C ASP A 154 -8.27 27.54 -7.68
N GLU A 155 -9.11 28.03 -8.59
CA GLU A 155 -9.59 27.25 -9.75
C GLU A 155 -8.45 26.85 -10.70
N TYR A 156 -7.47 27.72 -10.88
CA TYR A 156 -6.30 27.42 -11.72
C TYR A 156 -5.45 26.31 -11.10
N VAL A 157 -5.18 26.40 -9.78
CA VAL A 157 -4.43 25.38 -9.05
C VAL A 157 -5.19 24.06 -9.05
N HIS A 158 -6.50 24.10 -8.81
CA HIS A 158 -7.38 22.93 -8.85
C HIS A 158 -7.33 22.21 -10.20
N SER A 159 -7.50 22.95 -11.30
CA SER A 159 -7.44 22.40 -12.65
C SER A 159 -6.08 21.75 -12.95
N LYS A 160 -4.97 22.41 -12.57
CA LYS A 160 -3.63 21.88 -12.80
C LYS A 160 -3.36 20.62 -11.98
N LEU A 161 -3.83 20.56 -10.74
CA LEU A 161 -3.71 19.36 -9.91
C LEU A 161 -4.54 18.19 -10.45
N LEU A 162 -5.71 18.46 -11.04
CA LEU A 162 -6.48 17.42 -11.73
C LEU A 162 -5.73 16.90 -12.98
N GLU A 163 -5.10 17.77 -13.79
CA GLU A 163 -4.26 17.33 -14.90
C GLU A 163 -3.15 16.38 -14.43
N VAL A 164 -2.44 16.73 -13.34
CA VAL A 164 -1.40 15.89 -12.73
C VAL A 164 -1.99 14.60 -12.18
N PHE A 165 -3.18 14.65 -11.57
CA PHE A 165 -3.86 13.46 -11.06
C PHE A 165 -4.23 12.49 -12.20
N TYR A 166 -4.75 12.98 -13.31
CA TYR A 166 -5.03 12.14 -14.47
C TYR A 166 -3.77 11.54 -15.10
N LEU A 167 -2.65 12.26 -15.06
CA LEU A 167 -1.36 11.71 -15.45
C LEU A 167 -0.93 10.57 -14.51
N TYR A 168 -1.12 10.76 -13.19
CA TYR A 168 -0.85 9.73 -12.19
C TYR A 168 -1.69 8.47 -12.40
N LEU A 169 -2.94 8.58 -12.83
CA LEU A 169 -3.76 7.42 -13.19
C LEU A 169 -3.11 6.53 -14.26
N ILE A 170 -2.29 7.12 -15.14
CA ILE A 170 -1.64 6.39 -16.24
C ILE A 170 -0.23 5.93 -15.87
N VAL A 171 0.56 6.79 -15.24
CA VAL A 171 1.96 6.49 -14.89
C VAL A 171 2.04 5.64 -13.62
N GLY A 172 1.13 5.88 -12.65
CA GLY A 172 1.17 5.25 -11.34
C GLY A 172 2.35 5.71 -10.48
N GLY A 173 2.59 4.95 -9.41
CA GLY A 173 3.65 5.21 -8.42
C GLY A 173 4.82 4.22 -8.48
N MET A 174 4.90 3.34 -9.49
CA MET A 174 6.05 2.45 -9.63
C MET A 174 7.30 3.24 -9.99
N PRO A 175 8.39 3.24 -9.17
CA PRO A 175 9.53 4.16 -9.35
C PRO A 175 10.17 4.11 -10.73
N GLU A 176 10.34 2.92 -11.33
CA GLU A 176 10.91 2.78 -12.69
C GLU A 176 9.98 3.44 -13.73
N ALA A 177 8.65 3.34 -13.56
CA ALA A 177 7.69 3.95 -14.47
C ALA A 177 7.72 5.48 -14.36
N VAL A 178 7.78 6.01 -13.14
CA VAL A 178 7.90 7.45 -12.86
C VAL A 178 9.21 7.99 -13.44
N ASP A 179 10.33 7.35 -13.18
CA ASP A 179 11.65 7.76 -13.69
C ASP A 179 11.71 7.76 -15.23
N VAL A 180 11.15 6.72 -15.87
CA VAL A 180 11.04 6.67 -17.35
C VAL A 180 10.18 7.80 -17.88
N TYR A 181 9.05 8.10 -17.24
CA TYR A 181 8.21 9.23 -17.60
C TYR A 181 8.97 10.55 -17.48
N LEU A 182 9.62 10.82 -16.36
CA LEU A 182 10.36 12.05 -16.10
C LEU A 182 11.49 12.29 -17.13
N ARG A 183 12.16 11.22 -17.55
CA ARG A 183 13.26 11.33 -18.53
C ARG A 183 12.79 11.45 -19.97
N THR A 184 11.62 10.91 -20.32
CA THR A 184 11.24 10.74 -21.73
C THR A 184 9.93 11.38 -22.12
N ASN A 185 9.03 11.67 -21.17
CA ASN A 185 7.62 12.06 -21.38
C ASN A 185 6.86 11.10 -22.32
N ASP A 186 7.30 9.82 -22.40
CA ASP A 186 6.83 8.82 -23.34
C ASP A 186 6.00 7.75 -22.61
N LEU A 187 4.69 7.81 -22.78
CA LEU A 187 3.75 6.89 -22.11
C LEU A 187 3.81 5.47 -22.68
N GLU A 188 4.33 5.28 -23.90
CA GLU A 188 4.53 3.94 -24.45
C GLU A 188 5.67 3.23 -23.73
N LYS A 189 6.77 3.94 -23.46
CA LYS A 189 7.88 3.42 -22.64
C LYS A 189 7.42 3.11 -21.21
N VAL A 190 6.58 3.96 -20.61
CA VAL A 190 5.96 3.69 -19.31
C VAL A 190 5.15 2.39 -19.36
N ALA A 191 4.33 2.19 -20.40
CA ALA A 191 3.56 0.96 -20.58
C ALA A 191 4.45 -0.29 -20.66
N GLN A 192 5.60 -0.20 -21.34
CA GLN A 192 6.59 -1.30 -21.41
C GLN A 192 7.17 -1.64 -20.03
N VAL A 193 7.41 -0.63 -19.17
CA VAL A 193 7.82 -0.85 -17.78
C VAL A 193 6.73 -1.59 -17.00
N HIS A 194 5.49 -1.16 -17.09
CA HIS A 194 4.38 -1.83 -16.42
C HIS A 194 4.23 -3.30 -16.87
N GLU A 195 4.32 -3.57 -18.17
CA GLU A 195 4.28 -4.94 -18.70
C GLU A 195 5.42 -5.81 -18.14
N LYS A 196 6.62 -5.26 -18.06
CA LYS A 196 7.78 -5.93 -17.43
C LYS A 196 7.50 -6.27 -15.97
N ILE A 197 6.97 -5.32 -15.18
CA ILE A 197 6.64 -5.52 -13.77
C ILE A 197 5.58 -6.60 -13.60
N ILE A 198 4.48 -6.53 -14.37
CA ILE A 198 3.41 -7.55 -14.33
C ILE A 198 3.96 -8.93 -14.70
N ARG A 199 4.86 -9.01 -15.69
CA ARG A 199 5.51 -10.26 -16.06
C ARG A 199 6.33 -10.83 -14.91
N LEU A 200 7.08 -9.99 -14.19
CA LEU A 200 7.84 -10.40 -13.00
C LEU A 200 6.93 -10.91 -11.90
N TYR A 201 5.83 -10.22 -11.60
CA TYR A 201 4.85 -10.70 -10.61
C TYR A 201 4.29 -12.08 -11.00
N LYS A 202 3.92 -12.27 -12.27
CA LYS A 202 3.44 -13.56 -12.77
C LYS A 202 4.52 -14.66 -12.73
N GLN A 203 5.79 -14.33 -12.83
CA GLN A 203 6.90 -15.28 -12.62
C GLN A 203 7.01 -15.67 -11.14
N ASP A 204 6.84 -14.75 -10.22
CA ASP A 204 6.83 -15.05 -8.79
C ASP A 204 5.65 -15.95 -8.39
N PHE A 205 4.45 -15.69 -8.94
CA PHE A 205 3.33 -16.62 -8.78
C PHE A 205 3.71 -18.05 -9.18
N SER A 206 4.62 -18.20 -10.11
CA SER A 206 5.07 -19.52 -10.56
C SER A 206 6.10 -20.21 -9.66
N LYS A 207 6.69 -19.52 -8.71
CA LYS A 207 7.54 -20.13 -7.66
C LYS A 207 6.72 -20.77 -6.54
N TYR A 208 5.45 -20.38 -6.40
CA TYR A 208 4.52 -21.01 -5.49
C TYR A 208 4.11 -22.41 -5.97
N GLU A 209 3.62 -23.29 -5.10
CA GLU A 209 3.29 -24.66 -5.47
C GLU A 209 2.45 -24.76 -6.76
N ILE A 210 2.69 -25.78 -7.61
CA ILE A 210 2.07 -25.93 -8.93
C ILE A 210 0.54 -25.82 -8.87
N ARG A 211 -0.08 -26.27 -7.77
CA ARG A 211 -1.53 -26.23 -7.55
C ARG A 211 -2.09 -24.80 -7.44
N TYR A 212 -1.32 -23.85 -6.94
CA TYR A 212 -1.76 -22.47 -6.66
C TYR A 212 -1.38 -21.48 -7.77
N LYS A 213 -0.39 -21.79 -8.59
CA LYS A 213 0.10 -20.95 -9.69
C LYS A 213 -0.98 -20.41 -10.62
N LEU A 214 -1.87 -21.29 -11.08
CA LEU A 214 -2.92 -20.92 -12.03
C LEU A 214 -3.94 -20.01 -11.38
N LYS A 215 -4.31 -20.28 -10.14
CA LYS A 215 -5.28 -19.47 -9.40
C LYS A 215 -4.78 -18.05 -9.15
N LEU A 216 -3.55 -17.87 -8.70
CA LEU A 216 -2.96 -16.53 -8.46
C LEU A 216 -3.00 -15.68 -9.74
N ARG A 217 -2.65 -16.28 -10.90
CA ARG A 217 -2.72 -15.60 -12.20
C ARG A 217 -4.15 -15.27 -12.62
N GLU A 218 -5.06 -16.23 -12.47
CA GLU A 218 -6.47 -16.04 -12.80
C GLU A 218 -7.11 -14.95 -11.95
N ILE A 219 -6.83 -14.92 -10.63
CA ILE A 219 -7.27 -13.86 -9.72
C ILE A 219 -6.75 -12.51 -10.23
N TYR A 220 -5.43 -12.39 -10.43
CA TYR A 220 -4.80 -11.14 -10.82
C TYR A 220 -5.30 -10.64 -12.20
N ASP A 221 -5.48 -11.54 -13.17
CA ASP A 221 -5.99 -11.21 -14.51
C ASP A 221 -7.49 -10.90 -14.53
N ALA A 222 -8.28 -11.40 -13.57
CA ALA A 222 -9.71 -11.10 -13.46
C ALA A 222 -9.98 -9.70 -12.81
N MET A 223 -9.05 -9.16 -12.03
CA MET A 223 -9.25 -7.93 -11.24
C MET A 223 -9.76 -6.74 -12.07
N PRO A 224 -9.18 -6.38 -13.24
CA PRO A 224 -9.65 -5.21 -13.98
C PRO A 224 -11.13 -5.31 -14.36
N GLY A 225 -11.55 -6.47 -14.83
CA GLY A 225 -12.97 -6.72 -15.19
C GLY A 225 -13.90 -6.74 -13.98
N GLN A 226 -13.42 -7.12 -12.79
CA GLN A 226 -14.21 -7.09 -11.56
C GLN A 226 -14.39 -5.66 -11.04
N LEU A 227 -13.33 -4.85 -11.11
CA LEU A 227 -13.37 -3.45 -10.68
C LEU A 227 -14.24 -2.54 -11.57
N ASP A 228 -14.43 -2.90 -12.84
CA ASP A 228 -15.30 -2.15 -13.77
C ASP A 228 -16.79 -2.50 -13.64
N GLN A 229 -17.14 -3.55 -12.88
CA GLN A 229 -18.55 -3.90 -12.65
C GLN A 229 -19.23 -2.92 -11.70
N LYS A 230 -20.57 -2.81 -11.84
CA LYS A 230 -21.39 -1.97 -10.94
C LYS A 230 -21.21 -2.36 -9.47
N ASN A 231 -21.13 -3.65 -9.18
CA ASN A 231 -20.75 -4.18 -7.87
C ASN A 231 -19.29 -4.66 -7.99
N LYS A 232 -18.37 -3.88 -7.43
CA LYS A 232 -16.91 -4.15 -7.47
C LYS A 232 -16.46 -5.25 -6.52
N ARG A 233 -17.39 -5.92 -5.84
CA ARG A 233 -17.11 -7.10 -5.04
C ARG A 233 -16.53 -8.21 -5.91
N PHE A 234 -15.41 -8.78 -5.49
CA PHE A 234 -14.76 -9.85 -6.22
C PHE A 234 -15.64 -11.11 -6.29
N GLN A 235 -15.98 -11.54 -7.52
CA GLN A 235 -16.85 -12.68 -7.78
C GLN A 235 -16.01 -13.95 -7.95
N LEU A 236 -15.98 -14.81 -6.93
CA LEU A 236 -15.16 -16.03 -6.94
C LEU A 236 -15.51 -16.99 -8.09
N ASN A 237 -16.76 -16.97 -8.57
CA ASN A 237 -17.18 -17.79 -9.72
C ASN A 237 -16.50 -17.39 -11.05
N SER A 238 -15.87 -16.21 -11.12
CA SER A 238 -15.12 -15.76 -12.30
C SER A 238 -13.81 -16.53 -12.49
N ILE A 239 -13.27 -17.09 -11.41
CA ILE A 239 -12.04 -17.90 -11.43
C ILE A 239 -12.30 -19.41 -11.39
N GLY A 240 -13.57 -19.83 -11.22
CA GLY A 240 -13.94 -21.24 -11.27
C GLY A 240 -15.32 -21.51 -10.67
N LYS A 241 -16.08 -22.42 -11.29
CA LYS A 241 -17.40 -22.82 -10.79
C LYS A 241 -17.29 -23.48 -9.40
N GLY A 242 -18.12 -23.02 -8.46
CA GLY A 242 -18.19 -23.57 -7.10
C GLY A 242 -16.99 -23.19 -6.22
N MET A 243 -16.26 -22.12 -6.56
CA MET A 243 -15.22 -21.58 -5.72
C MET A 243 -15.84 -20.89 -4.50
N SER A 244 -15.32 -21.24 -3.30
CA SER A 244 -15.62 -20.56 -2.02
C SER A 244 -14.38 -19.85 -1.51
N TYR A 245 -14.57 -18.86 -0.63
CA TYR A 245 -13.47 -18.09 -0.02
C TYR A 245 -12.45 -19.02 0.67
N ASP A 246 -12.90 -19.99 1.46
CA ASP A 246 -12.03 -20.93 2.18
C ASP A 246 -11.06 -21.72 1.28
N ARG A 247 -11.42 -21.89 -0.01
CA ARG A 247 -10.56 -22.57 -0.99
C ARG A 247 -9.49 -21.70 -1.63
N VAL A 248 -9.64 -20.40 -1.54
CA VAL A 248 -8.77 -19.41 -2.20
C VAL A 248 -8.23 -18.36 -1.23
N GLU A 249 -8.56 -18.46 0.06
CA GLU A 249 -8.10 -17.52 1.09
C GLU A 249 -6.57 -17.39 1.10
N ASN A 250 -5.87 -18.51 1.07
CA ASN A 250 -4.40 -18.52 1.04
C ASN A 250 -3.85 -17.84 -0.24
N ASP A 251 -4.56 -17.95 -1.36
CA ASP A 251 -4.15 -17.29 -2.62
C ASP A 251 -4.27 -15.76 -2.49
N PHE A 252 -5.36 -15.26 -1.88
CA PHE A 252 -5.54 -13.83 -1.62
C PHE A 252 -4.57 -13.30 -0.57
N LEU A 253 -4.34 -14.05 0.51
CA LEU A 253 -3.35 -13.69 1.53
C LEU A 253 -1.96 -13.62 0.89
N TRP A 254 -1.62 -14.58 0.05
CA TRP A 254 -0.34 -14.56 -0.67
C TRP A 254 -0.19 -13.28 -1.54
N LEU A 255 -1.19 -12.94 -2.35
CA LEU A 255 -1.15 -11.74 -3.19
C LEU A 255 -1.05 -10.45 -2.37
N LYS A 256 -1.76 -10.38 -1.23
CA LYS A 256 -1.69 -9.27 -0.27
C LYS A 256 -0.29 -9.18 0.34
N ASP A 257 0.22 -10.28 0.89
CA ASP A 257 1.51 -10.32 1.59
C ASP A 257 2.70 -10.12 0.62
N ALA A 258 2.51 -10.47 -0.66
CA ALA A 258 3.43 -10.10 -1.74
C ALA A 258 3.38 -8.60 -2.10
N GLY A 259 2.40 -7.85 -1.58
CA GLY A 259 2.23 -6.42 -1.83
C GLY A 259 1.73 -6.08 -3.23
N VAL A 260 1.11 -7.03 -3.95
CA VAL A 260 0.67 -6.82 -5.34
C VAL A 260 -0.81 -6.47 -5.45
N VAL A 261 -1.59 -6.69 -4.38
CA VAL A 261 -3.01 -6.34 -4.30
C VAL A 261 -3.39 -5.76 -2.93
N ILE A 262 -4.50 -5.03 -2.91
CA ILE A 262 -5.09 -4.42 -1.71
C ILE A 262 -6.50 -4.99 -1.54
N PRO A 263 -6.74 -5.90 -0.59
CA PRO A 263 -8.08 -6.39 -0.27
C PRO A 263 -8.79 -5.42 0.66
N VAL A 264 -10.00 -5.02 0.29
CA VAL A 264 -10.91 -4.19 1.10
C VAL A 264 -12.10 -5.04 1.49
N TYR A 265 -12.27 -5.33 2.78
CA TYR A 265 -13.29 -6.24 3.28
C TYR A 265 -14.60 -5.52 3.60
N ASN A 266 -15.71 -6.26 3.50
CA ASN A 266 -17.02 -5.75 3.91
C ASN A 266 -17.14 -5.66 5.43
N VAL A 267 -17.82 -4.63 5.93
CA VAL A 267 -18.33 -4.58 7.29
C VAL A 267 -19.84 -4.74 7.28
N ALA A 268 -20.38 -5.54 8.20
CA ALA A 268 -21.82 -5.75 8.33
C ALA A 268 -22.54 -4.50 8.87
N GLU A 269 -21.87 -3.74 9.74
CA GLU A 269 -22.32 -2.49 10.30
C GLU A 269 -21.19 -1.46 10.35
N PRO A 270 -21.42 -0.21 9.93
CA PRO A 270 -20.42 0.86 10.02
C PRO A 270 -20.41 1.46 11.44
N LYS A 271 -19.97 0.66 12.43
CA LYS A 271 -19.85 1.02 13.84
C LYS A 271 -18.48 0.68 14.39
N LEU A 272 -17.98 1.48 15.32
CA LEU A 272 -16.72 1.23 16.01
C LEU A 272 -16.82 0.05 16.99
N PRO A 273 -15.77 -0.76 17.09
CA PRO A 273 -14.64 -0.91 16.16
C PRO A 273 -15.08 -1.66 14.89
N LEU A 274 -14.73 -1.16 13.71
CA LEU A 274 -15.14 -1.75 12.42
C LEU A 274 -14.71 -3.21 12.26
N VAL A 275 -13.56 -3.58 12.83
CA VAL A 275 -13.02 -4.94 12.78
C VAL A 275 -13.96 -6.01 13.35
N ILE A 276 -14.84 -5.64 14.30
CA ILE A 276 -15.78 -6.59 14.92
C ILE A 276 -16.83 -7.08 13.91
N SER A 277 -17.22 -6.23 12.95
CA SER A 277 -18.23 -6.55 11.95
C SER A 277 -17.64 -6.93 10.58
N GLU A 278 -16.30 -7.15 10.50
CA GLU A 278 -15.60 -7.55 9.29
C GLU A 278 -16.11 -8.89 8.74
N ASN A 279 -16.43 -8.92 7.45
CA ASN A 279 -16.83 -10.12 6.72
C ASN A 279 -15.84 -10.39 5.59
N ARG A 280 -14.87 -11.27 5.82
CA ARG A 280 -13.78 -11.59 4.89
C ARG A 280 -14.27 -12.30 3.61
N ASN A 281 -15.41 -12.96 3.65
CA ASN A 281 -15.98 -13.61 2.48
C ASN A 281 -16.50 -12.62 1.42
N LEU A 282 -16.62 -11.35 1.78
CA LEU A 282 -17.09 -10.27 0.95
C LEU A 282 -15.99 -9.22 0.85
N PHE A 283 -15.34 -9.10 -0.29
CA PHE A 283 -14.22 -8.17 -0.46
C PHE A 283 -14.17 -7.59 -1.87
N LYS A 284 -13.60 -6.41 -1.98
CA LYS A 284 -13.09 -5.80 -3.21
C LYS A 284 -11.60 -6.05 -3.27
N LEU A 285 -11.03 -6.13 -4.48
CA LEU A 285 -9.60 -6.37 -4.66
C LEU A 285 -9.02 -5.34 -5.62
N PHE A 286 -8.19 -4.44 -5.09
CA PHE A 286 -7.54 -3.38 -5.84
C PHE A 286 -6.09 -3.73 -6.18
N PHE A 287 -5.55 -3.12 -7.23
CA PHE A 287 -4.13 -3.19 -7.53
C PHE A 287 -3.33 -2.36 -6.52
N SER A 288 -2.13 -2.81 -6.19
CA SER A 288 -1.21 -2.02 -5.36
C SER A 288 -0.73 -0.74 -6.04
N ASP A 289 -0.94 -0.61 -7.35
CA ASP A 289 -0.59 0.58 -8.13
C ASP A 289 -1.60 0.81 -9.27
N VAL A 290 -2.11 2.05 -9.39
CA VAL A 290 -3.10 2.41 -10.41
C VAL A 290 -2.53 2.35 -11.82
N GLY A 291 -1.24 2.63 -12.02
CA GLY A 291 -0.55 2.50 -13.30
C GLY A 291 -0.54 1.06 -13.80
N LEU A 292 -0.40 0.09 -12.88
CA LEU A 292 -0.51 -1.34 -13.22
C LEU A 292 -1.95 -1.71 -13.63
N LEU A 293 -2.98 -1.12 -13.02
CA LEU A 293 -4.37 -1.29 -13.44
C LEU A 293 -4.59 -0.69 -14.84
N THR A 294 -4.21 0.57 -15.07
CA THR A 294 -4.39 1.24 -16.37
C THR A 294 -3.53 0.63 -17.48
N SER A 295 -2.42 -0.05 -17.15
CA SER A 295 -1.62 -0.77 -18.14
C SER A 295 -2.42 -1.87 -18.85
N ARG A 296 -3.54 -2.33 -18.25
CA ARG A 296 -4.45 -3.32 -18.84
C ARG A 296 -5.42 -2.72 -19.88
N TYR A 297 -5.45 -1.39 -20.02
CA TYR A 297 -6.31 -0.67 -20.97
C TYR A 297 -5.60 -0.40 -22.28
N SER A 298 -6.35 -0.22 -23.37
CA SER A 298 -5.77 0.14 -24.67
C SER A 298 -5.19 1.57 -24.65
N ASN A 299 -4.25 1.85 -25.55
CA ASN A 299 -3.65 3.19 -25.64
C ASN A 299 -4.68 4.28 -25.94
N GLN A 300 -5.74 3.99 -26.73
CA GLN A 300 -6.83 4.94 -27.00
C GLN A 300 -7.58 5.28 -25.72
N VAL A 301 -7.87 4.29 -24.85
CA VAL A 301 -8.53 4.53 -23.57
C VAL A 301 -7.63 5.36 -22.64
N LYS A 302 -6.33 5.07 -22.57
CA LYS A 302 -5.37 5.85 -21.77
C LYS A 302 -5.33 7.31 -22.22
N LEU A 303 -5.29 7.57 -23.54
CA LEU A 303 -5.34 8.94 -24.07
C LEU A 303 -6.66 9.64 -23.76
N ALA A 304 -7.79 8.94 -23.84
CA ALA A 304 -9.09 9.49 -23.47
C ALA A 304 -9.15 9.85 -21.97
N ILE A 305 -8.57 9.02 -21.09
CA ILE A 305 -8.44 9.31 -19.66
C ILE A 305 -7.63 10.58 -19.44
N LEU A 306 -6.44 10.71 -20.06
CA LEU A 306 -5.60 11.92 -19.96
C LEU A 306 -6.29 13.18 -20.43
N ASN A 307 -7.11 13.07 -21.48
CA ASN A 307 -7.91 14.18 -22.00
C ASN A 307 -9.18 14.43 -21.18
N GLN A 308 -9.35 13.72 -20.05
CA GLN A 308 -10.52 13.83 -19.17
C GLN A 308 -11.85 13.59 -19.90
N ASP A 309 -11.85 12.67 -20.88
CA ASP A 309 -13.03 12.33 -21.66
C ASP A 309 -14.11 11.71 -20.76
N LYS A 310 -15.24 12.39 -20.67
CA LYS A 310 -16.36 11.99 -19.81
C LYS A 310 -17.13 10.75 -20.29
N SER A 311 -16.79 10.24 -21.47
CA SER A 311 -17.32 8.95 -21.95
C SER A 311 -16.67 7.75 -21.27
N ILE A 312 -15.47 7.92 -20.68
CA ILE A 312 -14.75 6.88 -19.97
C ILE A 312 -15.18 6.85 -18.50
N ASN A 313 -15.53 5.66 -18.02
CA ASN A 313 -15.83 5.45 -16.60
C ASN A 313 -14.52 5.28 -15.80
N ASN A 314 -14.10 6.34 -15.11
CA ASN A 314 -12.88 6.33 -14.28
C ASN A 314 -13.13 5.85 -12.83
N GLY A 315 -14.33 5.37 -12.49
CA GLY A 315 -14.69 4.99 -11.13
C GLY A 315 -13.77 3.94 -10.52
N ALA A 316 -13.39 2.92 -11.30
CA ALA A 316 -12.44 1.90 -10.87
C ALA A 316 -11.04 2.46 -10.56
N LEU A 317 -10.57 3.40 -11.37
CA LEU A 317 -9.25 4.02 -11.21
C LEU A 317 -9.22 4.94 -9.99
N PHE A 318 -10.27 5.76 -9.80
CA PHE A 318 -10.36 6.63 -8.64
C PHE A 318 -10.43 5.84 -7.33
N GLU A 319 -11.25 4.78 -7.27
CA GLU A 319 -11.30 3.92 -6.09
C GLU A 319 -9.98 3.18 -5.87
N ASN A 320 -9.26 2.79 -6.93
CA ASN A 320 -7.94 2.17 -6.78
C ASN A 320 -6.92 3.14 -6.17
N VAL A 321 -6.91 4.42 -6.61
CA VAL A 321 -6.03 5.43 -5.98
C VAL A 321 -6.40 5.64 -4.52
N VAL A 322 -7.71 5.70 -4.20
CA VAL A 322 -8.15 5.86 -2.80
C VAL A 322 -7.68 4.69 -1.95
N ALA A 323 -7.83 3.44 -2.42
CA ALA A 323 -7.31 2.27 -1.71
C ALA A 323 -5.79 2.35 -1.50
N GLN A 324 -5.01 2.78 -2.52
CA GLN A 324 -3.57 2.98 -2.37
C GLN A 324 -3.21 4.02 -1.32
N GLU A 325 -3.85 5.20 -1.37
CA GLU A 325 -3.56 6.30 -0.44
C GLU A 325 -3.96 5.94 1.00
N LEU A 326 -5.11 5.29 1.20
CA LEU A 326 -5.53 4.83 2.52
C LEU A 326 -4.53 3.83 3.11
N LEU A 327 -4.08 2.85 2.30
CA LEU A 327 -3.06 1.89 2.71
C LEU A 327 -1.73 2.57 3.05
N LEU A 328 -1.29 3.52 2.21
CA LEU A 328 -0.05 4.28 2.39
C LEU A 328 -0.07 5.07 3.71
N HIS A 329 -1.23 5.59 4.11
CA HIS A 329 -1.43 6.32 5.37
C HIS A 329 -1.73 5.40 6.57
N GLY A 330 -1.67 4.08 6.38
CA GLY A 330 -1.82 3.10 7.47
C GLY A 330 -3.26 2.83 7.90
N HIS A 331 -4.25 3.29 7.12
CA HIS A 331 -5.64 2.98 7.41
C HIS A 331 -5.96 1.52 7.13
N LYS A 332 -6.78 0.92 7.97
CA LYS A 332 -7.45 -0.33 7.66
C LYS A 332 -8.74 -0.01 6.92
N GLU A 333 -8.84 -0.46 5.69
CA GLU A 333 -9.90 -0.11 4.77
C GLU A 333 -11.01 -1.15 4.78
N TYR A 334 -12.23 -0.65 4.80
CA TYR A 334 -13.43 -1.45 4.66
C TYR A 334 -14.35 -0.84 3.63
N TYR A 335 -15.34 -1.59 3.16
CA TYR A 335 -16.50 -1.08 2.47
C TYR A 335 -17.77 -1.57 3.19
N PHE A 336 -18.88 -0.89 2.95
CA PHE A 336 -20.16 -1.31 3.49
C PHE A 336 -21.12 -1.60 2.35
N ASN A 337 -21.84 -2.73 2.44
CA ASN A 337 -22.91 -3.04 1.50
C ASN A 337 -24.03 -3.81 2.20
N SER A 338 -25.24 -3.26 2.14
CA SER A 338 -26.45 -3.94 2.60
C SER A 338 -27.62 -3.76 1.64
N LYS A 339 -28.47 -4.76 1.56
CA LYS A 339 -29.67 -4.71 0.69
C LYS A 339 -30.62 -3.55 1.05
N LYS A 340 -30.65 -3.13 2.31
CA LYS A 340 -31.58 -2.11 2.82
C LYS A 340 -31.03 -0.69 2.63
N GLN A 341 -29.73 -0.49 2.80
CA GLN A 341 -29.14 0.84 2.85
C GLN A 341 -28.31 1.19 1.61
N GLY A 342 -27.87 0.19 0.84
CA GLY A 342 -27.02 0.36 -0.32
C GLY A 342 -25.53 0.14 -0.01
N GLU A 343 -24.65 0.64 -0.88
CA GLU A 343 -23.21 0.45 -0.82
C GLU A 343 -22.51 1.78 -0.59
N LEU A 344 -21.50 1.79 0.30
CA LEU A 344 -20.48 2.82 0.45
C LEU A 344 -19.17 2.29 -0.12
N ASP A 345 -18.44 3.13 -0.86
CA ASP A 345 -17.21 2.72 -1.52
C ASP A 345 -16.14 2.32 -0.51
N PHE A 346 -15.94 3.16 0.53
CA PHE A 346 -15.05 2.85 1.65
C PHE A 346 -15.67 3.30 2.99
N VAL A 347 -15.23 2.67 4.06
CA VAL A 347 -15.49 3.04 5.45
C VAL A 347 -14.20 2.86 6.23
N ILE A 348 -13.75 3.91 6.92
CA ILE A 348 -12.54 3.89 7.74
C ILE A 348 -12.82 4.35 9.16
N GLU A 349 -11.93 3.99 10.08
CA GLU A 349 -11.83 4.65 11.38
C GLU A 349 -10.88 5.83 11.23
N LEU A 350 -11.34 7.03 11.52
CA LEU A 350 -10.55 8.25 11.44
C LEU A 350 -10.75 9.07 12.72
N ASN A 351 -9.68 9.30 13.47
CA ASN A 351 -9.70 10.05 14.74
C ASN A 351 -10.77 9.53 15.73
N GLY A 352 -10.90 8.21 15.84
CA GLY A 352 -11.85 7.55 16.73
C GLY A 352 -13.32 7.63 16.27
N LYS A 353 -13.57 7.95 15.00
CA LYS A 353 -14.92 8.01 14.41
C LYS A 353 -15.02 7.15 13.15
N VAL A 354 -16.21 6.64 12.89
CA VAL A 354 -16.52 6.02 11.60
C VAL A 354 -16.68 7.10 10.54
N THR A 355 -15.87 7.06 9.50
CA THR A 355 -15.90 8.00 8.39
C THR A 355 -16.19 7.27 7.08
N PRO A 356 -17.41 7.42 6.53
CA PRO A 356 -17.74 6.96 5.20
C PRO A 356 -17.05 7.80 4.12
N LEU A 357 -16.50 7.12 3.10
CA LEU A 357 -15.94 7.75 1.91
C LEU A 357 -16.73 7.29 0.69
N GLU A 358 -17.11 8.24 -0.14
CA GLU A 358 -17.78 8.04 -1.42
C GLU A 358 -16.92 8.60 -2.54
N ILE A 359 -16.71 7.84 -3.60
CA ILE A 359 -15.80 8.20 -4.69
C ILE A 359 -16.59 8.41 -5.97
N LYS A 360 -16.42 9.56 -6.60
CA LYS A 360 -17.16 9.96 -7.79
C LYS A 360 -16.24 10.48 -8.90
N SER A 361 -16.26 9.81 -10.03
CA SER A 361 -15.50 10.19 -11.23
C SER A 361 -16.35 10.83 -12.35
N GLY A 362 -17.63 11.11 -12.10
CA GLY A 362 -18.56 11.58 -13.10
C GLY A 362 -19.28 12.88 -12.73
N LYS A 363 -20.09 13.41 -13.68
CA LYS A 363 -20.85 14.66 -13.49
C LYS A 363 -21.90 14.59 -12.37
N ASP A 364 -22.47 13.40 -12.11
CA ASP A 364 -23.55 13.19 -11.13
C ASP A 364 -23.00 12.95 -9.70
N TYR A 365 -21.89 13.57 -9.33
CA TYR A 365 -21.21 13.38 -8.04
C TYR A 365 -22.03 13.83 -6.82
N LYS A 366 -23.19 14.51 -7.02
CA LYS A 366 -24.09 14.95 -5.93
C LYS A 366 -25.20 13.94 -5.60
N ARG A 367 -25.27 12.78 -6.26
CA ARG A 367 -26.27 11.73 -5.98
C ARG A 367 -25.69 10.65 -5.07
N HIS A 368 -26.24 10.52 -3.86
CA HIS A 368 -25.75 9.64 -2.79
C HIS A 368 -26.88 8.96 -2.04
N SER A 369 -27.61 8.04 -2.67
CA SER A 369 -28.76 7.39 -2.02
C SER A 369 -28.33 6.55 -0.80
N ALA A 370 -27.28 5.74 -0.95
CA ALA A 370 -26.76 4.91 0.15
C ALA A 370 -26.21 5.76 1.29
N LEU A 371 -25.36 6.75 0.96
CA LEU A 371 -24.80 7.66 1.96
C LEU A 371 -25.88 8.41 2.73
N ASN A 372 -26.96 8.86 2.06
CA ASN A 372 -28.08 9.52 2.73
C ASN A 372 -28.78 8.61 3.73
N ASN A 373 -29.02 7.34 3.35
CA ASN A 373 -29.65 6.36 4.24
C ASN A 373 -28.82 6.15 5.49
N ILE A 374 -27.50 6.11 5.34
CA ILE A 374 -26.55 5.84 6.43
C ILE A 374 -26.42 7.06 7.35
N LEU A 375 -26.34 8.28 6.79
CA LEU A 375 -26.27 9.53 7.58
C LEU A 375 -27.56 9.81 8.38
N GLN A 376 -28.70 9.30 7.92
CA GLN A 376 -29.98 9.40 8.61
C GLN A 376 -30.15 8.34 9.69
N ASN A 377 -29.37 7.26 9.65
CA ASN A 377 -29.47 6.19 10.65
C ASN A 377 -28.77 6.60 11.95
N GLN A 378 -29.57 6.88 12.98
CA GLN A 378 -29.07 7.32 14.29
C GLN A 378 -28.24 6.27 15.01
N ASP A 379 -28.42 4.98 14.69
CA ASP A 379 -27.66 3.88 15.31
C ASP A 379 -26.17 3.90 14.92
N TYR A 380 -25.80 4.56 13.83
CA TYR A 380 -24.43 4.59 13.34
C TYR A 380 -23.60 5.77 13.85
N GLN A 381 -24.26 6.81 14.39
CA GLN A 381 -23.64 7.99 14.99
C GLN A 381 -22.57 8.63 14.08
N ILE A 382 -22.86 8.69 12.77
CA ILE A 382 -21.93 9.26 11.77
C ILE A 382 -22.13 10.77 11.75
N ASP A 383 -21.06 11.51 12.07
CA ASP A 383 -21.06 12.97 12.13
C ASP A 383 -20.82 13.59 10.75
N GLU A 384 -19.95 12.97 9.96
CA GLU A 384 -19.47 13.50 8.68
C GLU A 384 -19.21 12.36 7.69
N ALA A 385 -19.38 12.66 6.41
CA ALA A 385 -18.98 11.78 5.32
C ALA A 385 -18.21 12.58 4.26
N LEU A 386 -17.16 12.00 3.72
CA LEU A 386 -16.31 12.64 2.73
C LEU A 386 -16.63 12.12 1.34
N ILE A 387 -16.80 13.03 0.40
CA ILE A 387 -17.06 12.70 -1.00
C ILE A 387 -15.90 13.22 -1.83
N PHE A 388 -15.10 12.31 -2.39
CA PHE A 388 -13.99 12.64 -3.25
C PHE A 388 -14.41 12.62 -4.71
N SER A 389 -14.17 13.73 -5.41
CA SER A 389 -14.58 13.89 -6.81
C SER A 389 -13.64 14.82 -7.59
N GLU A 390 -13.97 15.07 -8.85
CA GLU A 390 -13.30 16.11 -9.65
C GLU A 390 -13.72 17.53 -9.24
N GLY A 391 -14.74 17.68 -8.40
CA GLY A 391 -15.22 18.99 -7.93
C GLY A 391 -14.31 19.61 -6.90
N ASN A 392 -14.45 20.93 -6.71
CA ASN A 392 -13.76 21.67 -5.66
C ASN A 392 -14.44 21.48 -4.31
N VAL A 393 -13.89 22.04 -3.23
CA VAL A 393 -14.41 21.89 -1.87
C VAL A 393 -15.80 22.51 -1.74
N GLU A 394 -16.75 21.72 -1.21
CA GLU A 394 -18.14 22.15 -0.93
C GLU A 394 -18.63 21.45 0.34
N ILE A 395 -19.39 22.14 1.19
CA ILE A 395 -20.00 21.55 2.39
C ILE A 395 -21.52 21.58 2.22
N ASN A 396 -22.15 20.44 2.47
CA ASN A 396 -23.62 20.33 2.47
C ASN A 396 -24.11 19.44 3.64
N GLY A 397 -24.39 20.09 4.76
CA GLY A 397 -24.74 19.41 6.00
C GLY A 397 -23.58 18.53 6.51
N LYS A 398 -23.82 17.23 6.68
CA LYS A 398 -22.81 16.25 7.09
C LYS A 398 -21.90 15.79 5.93
N ARG A 399 -22.09 16.27 4.73
CA ARG A 399 -21.34 15.89 3.53
C ARG A 399 -20.29 16.94 3.22
N VAL A 400 -19.05 16.50 3.14
CA VAL A 400 -17.92 17.34 2.71
C VAL A 400 -17.41 16.80 1.38
N TYR A 401 -17.56 17.60 0.34
CA TYR A 401 -17.03 17.32 -0.98
C TYR A 401 -15.60 17.83 -1.06
N LEU A 402 -14.72 17.01 -1.57
CA LEU A 402 -13.29 17.30 -1.67
C LEU A 402 -12.77 16.91 -3.05
N PRO A 403 -11.82 17.68 -3.61
CA PRO A 403 -11.08 17.23 -4.77
C PRO A 403 -10.43 15.87 -4.53
N ILE A 404 -10.46 14.98 -5.53
CA ILE A 404 -9.94 13.62 -5.41
C ILE A 404 -8.47 13.58 -4.94
N TYR A 405 -7.65 14.53 -5.38
CA TYR A 405 -6.24 14.61 -5.00
C TYR A 405 -6.02 14.97 -3.51
N MET A 406 -7.07 15.44 -2.79
CA MET A 406 -6.99 15.71 -1.35
C MET A 406 -7.07 14.45 -0.49
N ILE A 407 -7.29 13.27 -1.06
CA ILE A 407 -7.23 11.98 -0.33
C ILE A 407 -5.89 11.82 0.41
N ILE A 408 -4.81 12.41 -0.08
CA ILE A 408 -3.46 12.40 0.51
C ILE A 408 -3.38 13.03 1.90
N PHE A 409 -4.42 13.72 2.36
CA PHE A 409 -4.45 14.36 3.69
C PHE A 409 -5.30 13.58 4.70
N LEU A 410 -5.81 12.40 4.35
CA LEU A 410 -6.46 11.51 5.30
C LEU A 410 -5.41 10.80 6.15
N GLU A 411 -4.91 11.49 7.17
CA GLU A 411 -3.98 10.95 8.16
C GLU A 411 -4.66 10.94 9.52
N GLU A 412 -4.40 9.91 10.33
CA GLU A 412 -4.81 9.93 11.71
C GLU A 412 -4.03 11.00 12.48
N ALA A 413 -4.73 11.77 13.30
CA ALA A 413 -4.08 12.71 14.22
C ALA A 413 -3.12 11.93 15.12
N LYS A 414 -1.85 12.36 15.18
CA LYS A 414 -0.89 11.78 16.11
C LYS A 414 -1.43 11.98 17.52
N LEU A 415 -1.68 10.87 18.22
CA LEU A 415 -2.01 10.93 19.63
C LEU A 415 -0.83 11.56 20.36
N GLU A 416 -1.06 12.73 20.95
CA GLU A 416 -0.11 13.28 21.93
C GLU A 416 0.06 12.21 23.01
N ASN A 417 1.30 11.98 23.44
CA ASN A 417 1.68 10.92 24.40
C ASN A 417 0.70 10.87 25.57
N THR A 418 -0.29 10.00 25.47
CA THR A 418 -1.26 9.77 26.56
C THR A 418 -0.59 8.86 27.55
N VAL A 419 0.22 9.44 28.44
CA VAL A 419 0.77 8.67 29.55
C VAL A 419 -0.34 8.51 30.59
N TYR A 420 -1.01 7.36 30.55
CA TYR A 420 -1.98 6.99 31.59
C TYR A 420 -1.22 6.37 32.76
N LYS A 421 -1.17 7.12 33.89
CA LYS A 421 -0.60 6.62 35.14
C LYS A 421 -1.73 6.23 36.08
N LEU A 422 -1.88 4.93 36.32
CA LEU A 422 -2.85 4.43 37.28
C LEU A 422 -2.46 4.87 38.70
N ASP A 423 -3.33 5.57 39.36
CA ASP A 423 -3.17 5.89 40.80
C ASP A 423 -3.62 4.69 41.65
N LEU A 424 -2.68 4.01 42.25
CA LEU A 424 -2.89 2.86 43.17
C LEU A 424 -2.69 3.25 44.64
N SER A 425 -2.61 4.56 44.96
CA SER A 425 -2.33 5.03 46.34
C SER A 425 -3.35 4.49 47.37
N GLY A 426 -4.63 4.36 46.99
CA GLY A 426 -5.67 3.80 47.84
C GLY A 426 -5.58 2.30 48.14
N LEU A 427 -4.78 1.55 47.36
CA LEU A 427 -4.61 0.09 47.53
C LEU A 427 -3.26 -0.29 48.17
N LYS A 428 -2.36 0.66 48.38
CA LYS A 428 -1.04 0.43 48.95
C LYS A 428 -1.01 0.38 50.50
N ASN A 429 -2.13 0.72 51.16
CA ASN A 429 -2.25 0.83 52.59
C ASN A 429 -3.25 -0.18 53.19
N ILE A 430 -3.49 -1.33 52.55
CA ILE A 430 -4.30 -2.43 53.08
C ILE A 430 -3.36 -3.55 53.51
#